data_3017d07f0d11beba0514eb4783199533
#
_entry.id   3017d07f0d11beba0514eb4783199533
#
_cell.length_a   1.000
_cell.length_b   1.000
_cell.length_c   1.000
_cell.angle_alpha   90.00
_cell.angle_beta   90.00
_cell.angle_gamma   90.00
#
_symmetry.space_group_name_H-M   'P 1'
#
loop_
_entity.id
_entity.type
_entity.pdbx_description
1 polymer ?
#
loop_
_entity_poly.entity_id
_entity_poly.type
_entity_poly.pdbx_seq_one_letter_code
_entity_poly.pdbx_strand_id
1 'polypeptide(L)'
;MIKAYASKKGSYWKEKRPIDIEGEPIIFKKKKQILLGLGGALTKASAYNYALLDEENKKLLLNLYYSSNGLDYNLSRLSIGSNDFSPYIYDDINEDGEIDLKNEEDVLSLLDEANKMNHQDILLSSWSPLAKWKDNLSKEHGGHLKEENLDECARYYVSVTKALLKRGYDIQYLSPQNEPEAKQIWESCLMDEKEEGKLALKIKKLCPELNLLLWDHNRDVMLRRVSNYKDEALKMCAGFAYHWYDGDKHKELAKVRERHKNKLLLQTEACVELLLLDKKEDELIGRYTSFERYYQDHVKDLLYGSNGFIDWNILLDDKGGPNHVGNYCEAPIMRKGNKIFINPSYYALKHLSRVVKKNKTYMETNELQDILIASSVDEFGKIAITMSNNRKNNAIITINEIGLNYLLEPKETITVWEEN
;
A
#
# COMPACT_ATOMS: atom_id res chain seq x y z
N MET A 1 -28.47 -3.52 5.66
CA MET A 1 -28.67 -4.61 4.65
C MET A 1 -27.39 -5.43 4.56
N ILE A 2 -27.49 -6.79 4.42
CA ILE A 2 -26.31 -7.64 4.23
C ILE A 2 -26.05 -7.82 2.74
N LYS A 3 -24.81 -7.62 2.32
CA LYS A 3 -24.33 -7.86 0.96
C LYS A 3 -23.27 -8.94 0.95
N ALA A 4 -23.25 -9.75 -0.11
CA ALA A 4 -22.24 -10.76 -0.32
C ALA A 4 -21.86 -10.83 -1.80
N TYR A 5 -20.55 -10.84 -2.08
CA TYR A 5 -20.01 -10.96 -3.43
C TYR A 5 -18.87 -11.96 -3.45
N ALA A 6 -18.77 -12.69 -4.55
CA ALA A 6 -17.75 -13.73 -4.73
C ALA A 6 -16.94 -13.50 -6.00
N SER A 7 -15.70 -14.00 -5.96
CA SER A 7 -14.79 -14.05 -7.11
C SER A 7 -14.09 -15.40 -7.19
N LYS A 8 -13.91 -15.87 -8.42
CA LYS A 8 -13.04 -17.01 -8.80
C LYS A 8 -12.47 -16.76 -10.19
N LYS A 9 -11.52 -17.58 -10.62
CA LYS A 9 -10.89 -17.47 -11.94
C LYS A 9 -11.95 -17.33 -13.05
N GLY A 10 -11.87 -16.24 -13.80
CA GLY A 10 -12.79 -15.94 -14.92
C GLY A 10 -14.17 -15.40 -14.51
N SER A 11 -14.44 -15.24 -13.21
CA SER A 11 -15.72 -14.68 -12.70
C SER A 11 -15.44 -13.84 -11.46
N TYR A 12 -15.55 -12.51 -11.59
CA TYR A 12 -15.17 -11.58 -10.53
C TYR A 12 -16.37 -10.77 -10.05
N TRP A 13 -16.43 -10.55 -8.73
CA TRP A 13 -17.36 -9.67 -8.05
C TRP A 13 -18.82 -9.92 -8.41
N LYS A 14 -19.26 -11.18 -8.29
CA LYS A 14 -20.66 -11.60 -8.54
C LYS A 14 -21.40 -11.72 -7.22
N GLU A 15 -22.65 -11.25 -7.21
CA GLU A 15 -23.51 -11.40 -6.04
C GLU A 15 -23.62 -12.87 -5.62
N LYS A 16 -23.50 -13.13 -4.32
CA LYS A 16 -23.55 -14.46 -3.72
C LYS A 16 -24.73 -14.52 -2.75
N ARG A 17 -25.57 -15.52 -2.91
CA ARG A 17 -26.73 -15.74 -2.02
C ARG A 17 -26.36 -16.70 -0.88
N PRO A 18 -26.90 -16.49 0.33
CA PRO A 18 -26.78 -17.47 1.42
C PRO A 18 -27.55 -18.74 1.06
N ILE A 19 -27.24 -19.82 1.78
CA ILE A 19 -27.89 -21.13 1.68
C ILE A 19 -28.47 -21.54 3.04
N ASP A 20 -29.42 -22.50 3.06
CA ASP A 20 -30.12 -22.93 4.29
C ASP A 20 -29.38 -24.07 5.04
N ILE A 21 -28.19 -24.47 4.58
CA ILE A 21 -27.42 -25.56 5.18
C ILE A 21 -26.33 -24.97 6.07
N GLU A 22 -26.35 -25.35 7.36
CA GLU A 22 -25.28 -24.97 8.31
C GLU A 22 -23.95 -25.63 7.96
N GLY A 23 -22.86 -24.90 8.17
CA GLY A 23 -21.49 -25.32 7.90
C GLY A 23 -20.57 -25.13 9.09
N GLU A 24 -19.27 -25.05 8.81
CA GLU A 24 -18.25 -24.77 9.80
C GLU A 24 -18.42 -23.33 10.33
N PRO A 25 -18.56 -23.15 11.67
CA PRO A 25 -18.83 -21.83 12.24
C PRO A 25 -17.58 -20.95 12.26
N ILE A 26 -17.75 -19.68 11.83
CA ILE A 26 -16.81 -18.61 12.16
C ILE A 26 -17.27 -17.96 13.45
N ILE A 27 -16.33 -17.87 14.40
CA ILE A 27 -16.53 -17.29 15.73
C ILE A 27 -15.58 -16.11 15.86
N PHE A 28 -16.10 -14.92 16.07
CA PHE A 28 -15.31 -13.74 16.37
C PHE A 28 -14.77 -13.82 17.80
N LYS A 29 -13.48 -13.53 17.96
CA LYS A 29 -12.79 -13.67 19.26
C LYS A 29 -12.59 -12.32 19.92
N LYS A 30 -11.62 -11.55 19.43
CA LYS A 30 -11.25 -10.27 20.05
C LYS A 30 -10.91 -9.21 19.03
N LYS A 31 -11.12 -7.95 19.44
CA LYS A 31 -10.65 -6.78 18.70
C LYS A 31 -9.12 -6.69 18.77
N LYS A 32 -8.50 -6.32 17.68
CA LYS A 32 -7.05 -6.15 17.52
C LYS A 32 -6.71 -4.70 17.13
N GLN A 33 -5.98 -4.53 16.04
CA GLN A 33 -5.53 -3.22 15.56
C GLN A 33 -6.66 -2.40 14.90
N ILE A 34 -6.55 -1.07 15.00
CA ILE A 34 -7.37 -0.15 14.22
C ILE A 34 -6.81 -0.11 12.79
N LEU A 35 -7.71 -0.13 11.81
CA LEU A 35 -7.38 -0.10 10.40
C LEU A 35 -7.30 1.34 9.88
N LEU A 36 -6.32 1.60 9.03
CA LEU A 36 -6.09 2.89 8.37
C LEU A 36 -6.77 2.98 7.00
N GLY A 37 -7.06 1.85 6.39
CA GLY A 37 -7.65 1.77 5.05
C GLY A 37 -6.70 1.22 4.00
N LEU A 38 -7.08 1.46 2.75
CA LEU A 38 -6.34 1.09 1.55
C LEU A 38 -5.93 2.32 0.77
N GLY A 39 -4.87 2.20 -0.02
CA GLY A 39 -4.41 3.26 -0.88
C GLY A 39 -3.55 2.80 -2.03
N GLY A 40 -3.01 3.77 -2.76
CA GLY A 40 -2.08 3.52 -3.85
C GLY A 40 -1.09 4.66 -4.05
N ALA A 41 0.07 4.34 -4.61
CA ALA A 41 1.06 5.34 -4.93
C ALA A 41 0.68 6.10 -6.21
N LEU A 42 0.71 7.42 -6.11
CA LEU A 42 0.55 8.33 -7.23
C LEU A 42 1.95 8.69 -7.76
N THR A 43 2.41 7.94 -8.74
CA THR A 43 3.71 8.15 -9.39
C THR A 43 3.59 9.01 -10.64
N LYS A 44 4.72 9.51 -11.15
CA LYS A 44 4.78 10.18 -12.46
C LYS A 44 4.26 9.27 -13.58
N ALA A 45 4.54 7.96 -13.51
CA ALA A 45 4.02 6.97 -14.45
C ALA A 45 2.49 6.90 -14.39
N SER A 46 1.90 6.90 -13.19
CA SER A 46 0.45 6.90 -13.03
C SER A 46 -0.19 8.18 -13.56
N ALA A 47 0.38 9.34 -13.26
CA ALA A 47 -0.10 10.64 -13.75
C ALA A 47 0.01 10.75 -15.29
N TYR A 48 1.13 10.31 -15.87
CA TYR A 48 1.32 10.25 -17.32
C TYR A 48 0.27 9.37 -18.00
N ASN A 49 0.05 8.16 -17.49
CA ASN A 49 -0.95 7.25 -18.05
C ASN A 49 -2.37 7.80 -17.90
N TYR A 50 -2.68 8.46 -16.77
CA TYR A 50 -3.96 9.12 -16.54
C TYR A 50 -4.22 10.24 -17.55
N ALA A 51 -3.23 11.08 -17.85
CA ALA A 51 -3.34 12.17 -18.81
C ALA A 51 -3.68 11.67 -20.24
N LEU A 52 -3.29 10.45 -20.60
CA LEU A 52 -3.54 9.82 -21.91
C LEU A 52 -4.90 9.11 -22.01
N LEU A 53 -5.67 9.00 -20.93
CA LEU A 53 -7.03 8.47 -20.96
C LEU A 53 -8.00 9.51 -21.53
N ASP A 54 -9.06 9.05 -22.19
CA ASP A 54 -10.21 9.91 -22.46
C ASP A 54 -11.02 10.19 -21.18
N GLU A 55 -11.90 11.16 -21.23
CA GLU A 55 -12.64 11.61 -20.04
C GLU A 55 -13.56 10.54 -19.42
N GLU A 56 -14.09 9.62 -20.23
CA GLU A 56 -14.89 8.50 -19.76
C GLU A 56 -14.03 7.53 -18.93
N ASN A 57 -12.85 7.17 -19.45
CA ASN A 57 -11.92 6.27 -18.75
C ASN A 57 -11.25 6.94 -17.54
N LYS A 58 -10.97 8.25 -17.56
CA LYS A 58 -10.54 9.01 -16.37
C LYS A 58 -11.58 8.91 -15.25
N LYS A 59 -12.83 9.21 -15.56
CA LYS A 59 -13.93 9.12 -14.61
C LYS A 59 -14.13 7.68 -14.10
N LEU A 60 -14.02 6.70 -14.98
CA LEU A 60 -14.12 5.28 -14.60
C LEU A 60 -13.00 4.89 -13.64
N LEU A 61 -11.74 5.27 -13.94
CA LEU A 61 -10.58 5.01 -13.08
C LEU A 61 -10.78 5.58 -11.67
N LEU A 62 -11.15 6.86 -11.58
CA LEU A 62 -11.39 7.52 -10.30
C LEU A 62 -12.52 6.84 -9.51
N ASN A 63 -13.61 6.46 -10.16
CA ASN A 63 -14.69 5.72 -9.51
C ASN A 63 -14.25 4.35 -9.00
N LEU A 64 -13.43 3.63 -9.78
CA LEU A 64 -12.92 2.32 -9.40
C LEU A 64 -12.04 2.39 -8.15
N TYR A 65 -11.18 3.40 -8.03
CA TYR A 65 -10.29 3.53 -6.87
C TYR A 65 -10.94 4.23 -5.68
N TYR A 66 -11.58 5.37 -5.88
CA TYR A 66 -11.90 6.30 -4.79
C TYR A 66 -13.37 6.32 -4.37
N SER A 67 -14.31 5.80 -5.19
CA SER A 67 -15.72 5.75 -4.75
C SER A 67 -15.96 4.66 -3.71
N SER A 68 -16.99 4.84 -2.88
CA SER A 68 -17.42 3.85 -1.89
C SER A 68 -17.86 2.51 -2.51
N ASN A 69 -18.29 2.53 -3.79
CA ASN A 69 -18.59 1.33 -4.56
C ASN A 69 -17.32 0.72 -5.22
N GLY A 70 -16.26 1.48 -5.35
CA GLY A 70 -14.94 1.05 -5.82
C GLY A 70 -14.11 0.42 -4.70
N LEU A 71 -12.81 0.76 -4.66
CA LEU A 71 -11.90 0.32 -3.60
C LEU A 71 -11.96 1.20 -2.34
N ASP A 72 -12.59 2.39 -2.43
CA ASP A 72 -12.70 3.34 -1.32
C ASP A 72 -11.32 3.77 -0.77
N TYR A 73 -10.34 3.95 -1.66
CA TYR A 73 -8.98 4.34 -1.28
C TYR A 73 -8.99 5.69 -0.57
N ASN A 74 -8.34 5.72 0.58
CA ASN A 74 -8.19 6.89 1.45
C ASN A 74 -6.73 7.16 1.84
N LEU A 75 -5.79 6.35 1.36
CA LEU A 75 -4.36 6.54 1.53
C LEU A 75 -3.72 6.81 0.18
N SER A 76 -2.77 7.74 0.12
CA SER A 76 -1.95 7.99 -1.06
C SER A 76 -0.48 8.05 -0.66
N ARG A 77 0.41 7.50 -1.50
CA ARG A 77 1.86 7.64 -1.34
C ARG A 77 2.42 8.51 -2.45
N LEU A 78 3.22 9.51 -2.07
CA LEU A 78 3.97 10.38 -2.98
C LEU A 78 5.46 10.27 -2.69
N SER A 79 6.29 10.45 -3.72
CA SER A 79 7.73 10.59 -3.52
C SER A 79 8.13 12.04 -3.22
N ILE A 80 9.24 12.22 -2.51
CA ILE A 80 10.00 13.47 -2.47
C ILE A 80 11.09 13.33 -3.53
N GLY A 81 10.98 14.11 -4.60
CA GLY A 81 11.78 13.96 -5.80
C GLY A 81 11.43 12.70 -6.60
N SER A 82 12.25 12.41 -7.61
CA SER A 82 12.04 11.29 -8.53
C SER A 82 12.22 9.92 -7.87
N ASN A 83 11.62 8.91 -8.50
CA ASN A 83 11.76 7.48 -8.21
C ASN A 83 11.87 6.69 -9.52
N ASP A 84 12.00 5.36 -9.45
CA ASP A 84 12.10 4.47 -10.60
C ASP A 84 10.92 4.60 -11.61
N PHE A 85 9.72 4.94 -11.15
CA PHE A 85 8.55 5.22 -11.99
C PHE A 85 8.40 6.70 -12.39
N SER A 86 9.49 7.42 -12.41
CA SER A 86 9.61 8.75 -13.03
C SER A 86 10.20 8.64 -14.44
N PRO A 87 9.91 9.55 -15.38
CA PRO A 87 10.47 9.52 -16.73
C PRO A 87 11.94 9.97 -16.78
N TYR A 88 12.40 10.68 -15.75
CA TYR A 88 13.75 11.19 -15.57
C TYR A 88 14.02 11.51 -14.10
N ILE A 89 15.28 11.72 -13.76
CA ILE A 89 15.72 12.09 -12.40
C ILE A 89 15.52 13.58 -12.19
N TYR A 90 14.90 13.96 -11.06
CA TYR A 90 14.69 15.35 -10.64
C TYR A 90 14.67 15.48 -9.11
N ASP A 91 14.71 16.71 -8.65
CA ASP A 91 14.55 17.11 -7.26
C ASP A 91 13.41 18.13 -7.13
N ASP A 92 12.82 18.27 -5.94
CA ASP A 92 11.79 19.26 -5.62
C ASP A 92 12.40 20.58 -5.13
N ILE A 93 13.53 20.96 -5.71
CA ILE A 93 14.29 22.16 -5.37
C ILE A 93 14.88 22.77 -6.64
N ASN A 94 14.80 24.08 -6.77
CA ASN A 94 15.39 24.81 -7.89
C ASN A 94 16.88 25.12 -7.68
N GLU A 95 17.52 25.77 -8.65
CA GLU A 95 18.94 26.14 -8.61
C GLU A 95 19.26 27.12 -7.47
N ASP A 96 18.31 27.95 -7.06
CA ASP A 96 18.42 28.91 -5.97
C ASP A 96 18.29 28.27 -4.58
N GLY A 97 17.96 26.97 -4.52
CA GLY A 97 17.77 26.23 -3.28
C GLY A 97 16.37 26.37 -2.68
N GLU A 98 15.40 26.88 -3.42
CA GLU A 98 14.00 27.00 -3.01
C GLU A 98 13.19 25.77 -3.45
N ILE A 99 12.15 25.42 -2.68
CA ILE A 99 11.24 24.30 -3.03
C ILE A 99 10.48 24.65 -4.31
N ASP A 100 10.62 23.78 -5.30
CA ASP A 100 9.95 23.86 -6.59
C ASP A 100 9.25 22.54 -6.92
N LEU A 101 7.92 22.51 -6.77
CA LEU A 101 7.08 21.35 -7.04
C LEU A 101 6.61 21.28 -8.50
N LYS A 102 7.26 22.01 -9.42
CA LYS A 102 6.87 22.05 -10.84
C LYS A 102 6.87 20.63 -11.46
N ASN A 103 7.82 19.81 -11.07
CA ASN A 103 7.87 18.43 -11.55
C ASN A 103 6.75 17.54 -10.98
N GLU A 104 6.07 17.97 -9.92
CA GLU A 104 4.99 17.20 -9.28
C GLU A 104 3.58 17.64 -9.74
N GLU A 105 3.42 18.67 -10.56
CA GLU A 105 2.11 19.26 -10.89
C GLU A 105 1.14 18.27 -11.54
N ASP A 106 1.59 17.32 -12.33
CA ASP A 106 0.76 16.27 -12.92
C ASP A 106 0.30 15.25 -11.88
N VAL A 107 1.19 14.85 -10.95
CA VAL A 107 0.87 13.97 -9.81
C VAL A 107 -0.11 14.67 -8.87
N LEU A 108 0.15 15.93 -8.55
CA LEU A 108 -0.72 16.75 -7.69
C LEU A 108 -2.10 16.99 -8.33
N SER A 109 -2.16 17.18 -9.66
CA SER A 109 -3.43 17.26 -10.38
C SER A 109 -4.24 15.96 -10.29
N LEU A 110 -3.59 14.79 -10.38
CA LEU A 110 -4.24 13.50 -10.17
C LEU A 110 -4.70 13.33 -8.71
N LEU A 111 -3.90 13.78 -7.75
CA LEU A 111 -4.26 13.77 -6.32
C LEU A 111 -5.47 14.68 -6.04
N ASP A 112 -5.56 15.83 -6.70
CA ASP A 112 -6.72 16.72 -6.59
C ASP A 112 -8.01 16.04 -7.05
N GLU A 113 -7.97 15.29 -8.17
CA GLU A 113 -9.11 14.51 -8.63
C GLU A 113 -9.47 13.38 -7.65
N ALA A 114 -8.46 12.71 -7.07
CA ALA A 114 -8.69 11.70 -6.03
C ALA A 114 -9.36 12.30 -4.78
N ASN A 115 -8.85 13.44 -4.29
CA ASN A 115 -9.40 14.15 -3.13
C ASN A 115 -10.84 14.65 -3.32
N LYS A 116 -11.24 14.98 -4.55
CA LYS A 116 -12.65 15.31 -4.84
C LYS A 116 -13.59 14.13 -4.63
N MET A 117 -13.08 12.90 -4.79
CA MET A 117 -13.87 11.68 -4.66
C MET A 117 -13.86 11.13 -3.22
N ASN A 118 -12.67 11.09 -2.61
CA ASN A 118 -12.45 10.63 -1.25
C ASN A 118 -11.22 11.30 -0.67
N HIS A 119 -11.30 11.75 0.58
CA HIS A 119 -10.17 12.39 1.27
C HIS A 119 -8.95 11.44 1.36
N GLN A 120 -7.76 11.95 1.07
CA GLN A 120 -6.52 11.20 1.06
C GLN A 120 -5.61 11.58 2.23
N ASP A 121 -5.33 10.63 3.11
CA ASP A 121 -4.22 10.70 4.07
C ASP A 121 -2.92 10.39 3.31
N ILE A 122 -1.96 11.28 3.30
CA ILE A 122 -0.78 11.19 2.43
C ILE A 122 0.44 10.72 3.21
N LEU A 123 1.14 9.72 2.66
CA LEU A 123 2.49 9.31 3.03
C LEU A 123 3.49 9.89 2.02
N LEU A 124 4.50 10.61 2.51
CA LEU A 124 5.68 10.99 1.72
C LEU A 124 6.81 9.99 1.96
N SER A 125 7.55 9.63 0.90
CA SER A 125 8.76 8.81 1.00
C SER A 125 9.84 9.35 0.07
N SER A 126 11.10 9.37 0.51
CA SER A 126 12.24 9.73 -0.35
C SER A 126 12.96 8.49 -0.85
N TRP A 127 13.25 8.40 -2.16
CA TRP A 127 14.09 7.34 -2.73
C TRP A 127 15.58 7.67 -2.60
N SER A 128 15.93 8.95 -2.70
CA SER A 128 17.32 9.41 -2.52
C SER A 128 17.35 10.88 -2.10
N PRO A 129 18.21 11.25 -1.14
CA PRO A 129 18.59 12.65 -0.91
C PRO A 129 19.21 13.27 -2.16
N LEU A 130 19.41 14.59 -2.15
CA LEU A 130 20.12 15.28 -3.23
C LEU A 130 21.51 14.67 -3.45
N ALA A 131 21.90 14.48 -4.71
CA ALA A 131 23.18 13.85 -5.08
C ALA A 131 24.40 14.49 -4.39
N LYS A 132 24.43 15.82 -4.26
CA LYS A 132 25.51 16.57 -3.60
C LYS A 132 25.70 16.26 -2.12
N TRP A 133 24.67 15.73 -1.45
CA TRP A 133 24.72 15.37 -0.03
C TRP A 133 25.18 13.93 0.21
N LYS A 134 25.30 13.12 -0.84
CA LYS A 134 25.71 11.72 -0.76
C LYS A 134 27.19 11.56 -1.02
N ASP A 135 27.79 10.49 -0.48
CA ASP A 135 29.20 10.16 -0.64
C ASP A 135 29.58 9.77 -2.08
N ASN A 136 28.63 9.15 -2.81
CA ASN A 136 28.78 8.76 -4.22
C ASN A 136 28.41 9.87 -5.22
N LEU A 137 27.97 11.04 -4.76
CA LEU A 137 27.55 12.19 -5.58
C LEU A 137 26.49 11.85 -6.66
N SER A 138 25.67 10.82 -6.43
CA SER A 138 24.62 10.36 -7.33
C SER A 138 23.34 10.09 -6.58
N LYS A 139 22.19 10.29 -7.23
CA LYS A 139 20.89 9.84 -6.69
C LYS A 139 20.73 8.32 -6.82
N GLU A 140 21.38 7.73 -7.79
CA GLU A 140 21.35 6.30 -8.12
C GLU A 140 22.47 5.53 -7.41
N HIS A 141 22.42 4.18 -7.54
CA HIS A 141 23.49 3.26 -7.11
C HIS A 141 23.80 3.29 -5.61
N GLY A 142 22.81 3.51 -4.77
CA GLY A 142 22.98 3.55 -3.31
C GLY A 142 23.80 4.76 -2.87
N GLY A 143 24.92 4.51 -2.18
CA GLY A 143 25.68 5.55 -1.48
C GLY A 143 25.03 5.94 -0.15
N HIS A 144 25.72 6.70 0.68
CA HIS A 144 25.25 7.13 2.00
C HIS A 144 25.09 8.64 2.07
N LEU A 145 24.09 9.11 2.82
CA LEU A 145 23.95 10.50 3.19
C LEU A 145 25.11 10.88 4.13
N LYS A 146 25.91 11.89 3.75
CA LYS A 146 26.99 12.37 4.59
C LYS A 146 26.48 12.97 5.90
N GLU A 147 27.16 12.70 7.01
CA GLU A 147 26.70 13.14 8.34
C GLU A 147 26.58 14.68 8.44
N GLU A 148 27.46 15.42 7.82
CA GLU A 148 27.42 16.89 7.76
C GLU A 148 26.20 17.44 7.02
N ASN A 149 25.54 16.65 6.16
CA ASN A 149 24.36 17.05 5.37
C ASN A 149 23.02 16.61 5.98
N LEU A 150 23.01 15.95 7.15
CA LEU A 150 21.80 15.48 7.80
C LEU A 150 20.80 16.61 8.12
N ASP A 151 21.30 17.78 8.52
CA ASP A 151 20.43 18.93 8.85
C ASP A 151 19.81 19.54 7.60
N GLU A 152 20.58 19.65 6.50
CA GLU A 152 20.09 20.11 5.22
C GLU A 152 19.04 19.16 4.63
N CYS A 153 19.29 17.87 4.69
CA CYS A 153 18.36 16.84 4.23
C CYS A 153 17.05 16.88 5.02
N ALA A 154 17.12 16.98 6.35
CA ALA A 154 15.94 17.11 7.20
C ALA A 154 15.14 18.40 6.88
N ARG A 155 15.84 19.54 6.69
CA ARG A 155 15.18 20.80 6.27
C ARG A 155 14.50 20.67 4.92
N TYR A 156 15.14 20.03 3.95
CA TYR A 156 14.57 19.81 2.62
C TYR A 156 13.28 19.01 2.70
N TYR A 157 13.27 17.84 3.38
CA TYR A 157 12.06 17.00 3.51
C TYR A 157 10.92 17.74 4.22
N VAL A 158 11.24 18.47 5.29
CA VAL A 158 10.26 19.27 6.00
C VAL A 158 9.75 20.45 5.14
N SER A 159 10.60 21.04 4.31
CA SER A 159 10.19 22.15 3.43
C SER A 159 9.26 21.66 2.32
N VAL A 160 9.54 20.51 1.70
CA VAL A 160 8.61 19.85 0.76
C VAL A 160 7.27 19.54 1.44
N THR A 161 7.32 18.92 2.63
CA THR A 161 6.11 18.63 3.42
C THR A 161 5.29 19.90 3.68
N LYS A 162 5.92 20.98 4.12
CA LYS A 162 5.24 22.27 4.40
C LYS A 162 4.69 22.92 3.13
N ALA A 163 5.37 22.79 2.00
CA ALA A 163 4.88 23.29 0.71
C ALA A 163 3.60 22.56 0.28
N LEU A 164 3.53 21.25 0.47
CA LEU A 164 2.34 20.46 0.19
C LEU A 164 1.20 20.77 1.17
N LEU A 165 1.49 20.85 2.48
CA LEU A 165 0.50 21.28 3.49
C LEU A 165 -0.08 22.67 3.19
N LYS A 166 0.76 23.61 2.74
CA LYS A 166 0.32 24.96 2.33
C LYS A 166 -0.62 24.93 1.12
N ARG A 167 -0.51 23.93 0.24
CA ARG A 167 -1.44 23.69 -0.87
C ARG A 167 -2.75 23.02 -0.43
N GLY A 168 -2.88 22.65 0.84
CA GLY A 168 -4.09 22.04 1.42
C GLY A 168 -4.10 20.52 1.43
N TYR A 169 -2.98 19.86 1.10
CA TYR A 169 -2.86 18.40 1.16
C TYR A 169 -2.66 17.91 2.60
N ASP A 170 -3.28 16.80 2.95
CA ASP A 170 -3.22 16.23 4.30
C ASP A 170 -2.04 15.23 4.42
N ILE A 171 -0.85 15.75 4.73
CA ILE A 171 0.35 14.95 4.92
C ILE A 171 0.34 14.35 6.33
N GLN A 172 -0.08 13.09 6.43
CA GLN A 172 -0.19 12.35 7.69
C GLN A 172 1.10 11.66 8.08
N TYR A 173 1.86 11.16 7.09
CA TYR A 173 3.04 10.34 7.33
C TYR A 173 4.23 10.76 6.48
N LEU A 174 5.43 10.49 7.00
CA LEU A 174 6.68 10.57 6.23
C LEU A 174 7.59 9.39 6.57
N SER A 175 8.08 8.71 5.53
CA SER A 175 9.18 7.76 5.60
C SER A 175 10.48 8.47 5.20
N PRO A 176 11.51 8.52 6.06
CA PRO A 176 12.74 9.23 5.75
C PRO A 176 13.51 8.68 4.55
N GLN A 177 13.40 7.36 4.30
CA GLN A 177 14.09 6.68 3.23
C GLN A 177 13.33 5.44 2.76
N ASN A 178 13.01 5.39 1.46
CA ASN A 178 12.54 4.18 0.80
C ASN A 178 13.67 3.17 0.68
N GLU A 179 13.41 1.92 1.07
CA GLU A 179 14.34 0.78 0.94
C GLU A 179 15.78 1.05 1.38
N PRO A 180 16.02 1.40 2.66
CA PRO A 180 17.33 1.87 3.14
C PRO A 180 18.44 0.82 3.09
N GLU A 181 18.18 -0.44 2.80
CA GLU A 181 19.19 -1.49 2.61
C GLU A 181 19.34 -1.91 1.13
N ALA A 182 18.59 -1.28 0.20
CA ALA A 182 18.66 -1.62 -1.23
C ALA A 182 19.58 -0.67 -2.00
N LYS A 183 20.58 -1.24 -2.67
CA LYS A 183 21.39 -0.53 -3.66
C LYS A 183 20.84 -0.80 -5.05
N GLN A 184 20.12 0.16 -5.61
CA GLN A 184 19.44 0.03 -6.89
C GLN A 184 20.13 0.81 -8.00
N ILE A 185 19.85 0.45 -9.27
CA ILE A 185 20.32 1.20 -10.45
C ILE A 185 19.53 2.48 -10.69
N TRP A 186 18.47 2.70 -9.92
CA TRP A 186 17.66 3.91 -9.85
C TRP A 186 17.93 4.66 -8.54
N GLU A 187 17.15 5.70 -8.27
CA GLU A 187 17.26 6.48 -7.05
C GLU A 187 17.21 5.57 -5.83
N SER A 188 18.28 5.62 -5.04
CA SER A 188 18.43 4.81 -3.83
C SER A 188 19.47 5.43 -2.92
N CYS A 189 19.34 5.21 -1.62
CA CYS A 189 20.30 5.64 -0.61
C CYS A 189 20.36 4.60 0.51
N LEU A 190 21.57 4.14 0.82
CA LEU A 190 21.78 3.24 1.93
C LEU A 190 21.78 4.03 3.24
N MET A 191 21.01 3.56 4.20
CA MET A 191 20.98 4.10 5.57
C MET A 191 20.92 2.96 6.57
N ASP A 192 21.86 2.91 7.50
CA ASP A 192 21.73 2.02 8.65
C ASP A 192 20.70 2.57 9.67
N GLU A 193 20.42 1.80 10.72
CA GLU A 193 19.43 2.16 11.74
C GLU A 193 19.81 3.44 12.50
N LYS A 194 21.10 3.72 12.63
CA LYS A 194 21.60 4.92 13.31
C LYS A 194 21.45 6.16 12.41
N GLU A 195 21.79 6.03 11.14
CA GLU A 195 21.68 7.10 10.14
C GLU A 195 20.21 7.51 9.95
N GLU A 196 19.34 6.54 9.68
CA GLU A 196 17.89 6.77 9.53
C GLU A 196 17.27 7.35 10.82
N GLY A 197 17.63 6.81 11.98
CA GLY A 197 17.18 7.31 13.28
C GLY A 197 17.60 8.74 13.54
N LYS A 198 18.85 9.12 13.20
CA LYS A 198 19.34 10.51 13.33
C LYS A 198 18.56 11.46 12.40
N LEU A 199 18.35 11.08 11.13
CA LEU A 199 17.60 11.88 10.17
C LEU A 199 16.15 12.07 10.66
N ALA A 200 15.51 11.00 11.09
CA ALA A 200 14.14 11.02 11.62
C ALA A 200 14.00 11.95 12.85
N LEU A 201 14.95 11.91 13.79
CA LEU A 201 14.95 12.81 14.96
C LEU A 201 15.09 14.27 14.55
N LYS A 202 15.90 14.60 13.53
CA LYS A 202 16.02 15.97 13.01
C LYS A 202 14.74 16.43 12.32
N ILE A 203 14.11 15.56 11.50
CA ILE A 203 12.80 15.85 10.89
C ILE A 203 11.75 16.12 11.99
N LYS A 204 11.66 15.26 13.00
CA LYS A 204 10.69 15.40 14.10
C LYS A 204 10.90 16.68 14.90
N LYS A 205 12.14 17.12 15.07
CA LYS A 205 12.46 18.41 15.73
C LYS A 205 11.97 19.61 14.93
N LEU A 206 12.01 19.53 13.58
CA LEU A 206 11.59 20.61 12.67
C LEU A 206 10.07 20.60 12.39
N CYS A 207 9.43 19.46 12.54
CA CYS A 207 7.99 19.24 12.30
C CYS A 207 7.45 18.22 13.34
N PRO A 208 7.17 18.67 14.59
CA PRO A 208 6.78 17.79 15.69
C PRO A 208 5.47 17.03 15.47
N GLU A 209 4.55 17.60 14.70
CA GLU A 209 3.24 17.00 14.36
C GLU A 209 3.32 15.85 13.37
N LEU A 210 4.35 15.77 12.53
CA LEU A 210 4.48 14.80 11.48
C LEU A 210 4.70 13.37 12.02
N ASN A 211 3.89 12.41 11.58
CA ASN A 211 4.03 11.01 11.95
C ASN A 211 5.11 10.33 11.10
N LEU A 212 6.20 9.91 11.72
CA LEU A 212 7.30 9.23 11.02
C LEU A 212 7.09 7.72 11.06
N LEU A 213 7.22 7.08 9.88
CA LEU A 213 7.27 5.64 9.72
C LEU A 213 8.71 5.26 9.32
N LEU A 214 9.35 4.39 10.09
CA LEU A 214 10.72 3.95 9.85
C LEU A 214 10.73 2.64 9.05
N TRP A 215 11.87 2.30 8.48
CA TRP A 215 12.16 1.11 7.71
C TRP A 215 11.75 1.22 6.23
N ASP A 216 10.47 1.19 5.90
CA ASP A 216 9.95 1.30 4.53
C ASP A 216 10.62 0.34 3.53
N HIS A 217 10.78 -0.94 3.91
CA HIS A 217 11.44 -2.00 3.15
C HIS A 217 10.86 -3.38 3.51
N ASN A 218 11.39 -4.47 2.96
CA ASN A 218 10.85 -5.82 3.07
C ASN A 218 10.76 -6.36 4.50
N ARG A 219 9.79 -7.26 4.74
CA ARG A 219 9.49 -7.84 6.06
C ARG A 219 10.58 -8.79 6.58
N ASP A 220 11.33 -9.44 5.70
CA ASP A 220 12.23 -10.57 6.02
C ASP A 220 13.29 -10.26 7.08
N VAL A 221 13.77 -9.03 7.12
CA VAL A 221 14.76 -8.55 8.10
C VAL A 221 14.20 -7.47 9.04
N MET A 222 12.90 -7.17 8.95
CA MET A 222 12.25 -6.08 9.69
C MET A 222 12.47 -6.18 11.20
N LEU A 223 12.34 -7.37 11.79
CA LEU A 223 12.55 -7.56 13.23
C LEU A 223 13.98 -7.22 13.65
N ARG A 224 14.98 -7.63 12.88
CA ARG A 224 16.39 -7.28 13.10
C ARG A 224 16.55 -5.76 13.06
N ARG A 225 16.08 -5.14 12.00
CA ARG A 225 16.15 -3.69 11.78
C ARG A 225 15.51 -2.91 12.93
N VAL A 226 14.26 -3.22 13.26
CA VAL A 226 13.50 -2.54 14.32
C VAL A 226 14.16 -2.71 15.69
N SER A 227 14.76 -3.88 15.96
CA SER A 227 15.45 -4.13 17.24
C SER A 227 16.76 -3.34 17.41
N ASN A 228 17.32 -2.82 16.32
CA ASN A 228 18.58 -2.08 16.32
C ASN A 228 18.39 -0.55 16.38
N TYR A 229 17.18 -0.03 16.19
CA TYR A 229 16.96 1.40 16.39
C TYR A 229 17.17 1.79 17.86
N LYS A 230 17.74 2.99 18.07
CA LYS A 230 17.85 3.55 19.41
C LYS A 230 16.47 3.89 19.98
N ASP A 231 16.37 3.81 21.30
CA ASP A 231 15.14 4.09 22.06
C ASP A 231 14.50 5.43 21.70
N GLU A 232 15.31 6.46 21.45
CA GLU A 232 14.82 7.79 21.08
C GLU A 232 14.06 7.77 19.75
N ALA A 233 14.61 7.09 18.72
CA ALA A 233 13.96 6.92 17.43
C ALA A 233 12.67 6.07 17.56
N LEU A 234 12.74 4.98 18.32
CA LEU A 234 11.56 4.14 18.61
C LEU A 234 10.46 4.89 19.36
N LYS A 235 10.80 5.74 20.33
CA LYS A 235 9.81 6.53 21.06
C LYS A 235 9.10 7.54 20.18
N MET A 236 9.83 8.23 19.30
CA MET A 236 9.28 9.32 18.50
C MET A 236 8.55 8.88 17.23
N CYS A 237 8.88 7.73 16.62
CA CYS A 237 8.19 7.26 15.42
C CYS A 237 6.74 6.85 15.71
N ALA A 238 5.84 7.03 14.76
CA ALA A 238 4.47 6.55 14.83
C ALA A 238 4.38 5.03 14.58
N GLY A 239 5.30 4.48 13.79
CA GLY A 239 5.30 3.07 13.44
C GLY A 239 6.37 2.73 12.43
N PHE A 240 6.12 1.63 11.74
CA PHE A 240 7.03 1.07 10.75
C PHE A 240 6.29 0.85 9.44
N ALA A 241 6.90 1.31 8.35
CA ALA A 241 6.49 1.00 7.00
C ALA A 241 7.15 -0.30 6.53
N TYR A 242 6.49 -1.06 5.65
CA TYR A 242 7.09 -2.26 5.09
C TYR A 242 6.57 -2.58 3.68
N HIS A 243 7.35 -3.39 2.94
CA HIS A 243 7.08 -3.89 1.60
C HIS A 243 6.90 -5.41 1.58
N TRP A 244 6.43 -5.97 0.47
CA TRP A 244 6.06 -7.38 0.36
C TRP A 244 6.99 -8.24 -0.51
N TYR A 245 8.13 -7.72 -1.00
CA TYR A 245 8.98 -8.39 -1.99
C TYR A 245 9.87 -9.51 -1.43
N ASP A 246 9.61 -9.98 -0.24
CA ASP A 246 10.37 -10.97 0.53
C ASP A 246 9.77 -12.38 0.55
N GLY A 247 8.68 -12.59 -0.18
CA GLY A 247 7.91 -13.84 -0.14
C GLY A 247 7.13 -14.04 1.16
N ASP A 248 7.10 -15.26 1.71
CA ASP A 248 6.26 -15.64 2.86
C ASP A 248 6.94 -15.35 4.22
N LYS A 249 7.21 -14.06 4.52
CA LYS A 249 7.83 -13.61 5.78
C LYS A 249 6.86 -12.90 6.74
N HIS A 250 5.58 -13.12 6.60
CA HIS A 250 4.52 -12.48 7.42
C HIS A 250 4.71 -12.65 8.93
N LYS A 251 5.30 -13.76 9.40
CA LYS A 251 5.55 -14.00 10.83
C LYS A 251 6.49 -12.98 11.48
N GLU A 252 7.32 -12.29 10.68
CA GLU A 252 8.17 -11.21 11.20
C GLU A 252 7.33 -10.03 11.69
N LEU A 253 6.20 -9.71 11.00
CA LEU A 253 5.24 -8.69 11.46
C LEU A 253 4.66 -9.04 12.85
N ALA A 254 4.29 -10.30 13.08
CA ALA A 254 3.78 -10.74 14.38
C ALA A 254 4.77 -10.46 15.50
N LYS A 255 6.06 -10.75 15.28
CA LYS A 255 7.12 -10.51 16.27
C LYS A 255 7.34 -9.02 16.53
N VAL A 256 7.28 -8.18 15.47
CA VAL A 256 7.35 -6.73 15.60
C VAL A 256 6.11 -6.20 16.33
N ARG A 257 4.91 -6.66 15.97
CA ARG A 257 3.65 -6.30 16.66
C ARG A 257 3.67 -6.65 18.14
N GLU A 258 4.18 -7.81 18.50
CA GLU A 258 4.28 -8.26 19.91
C GLU A 258 5.17 -7.33 20.73
N ARG A 259 6.30 -6.90 20.18
CA ARG A 259 7.27 -6.01 20.84
C ARG A 259 6.81 -4.55 20.87
N HIS A 260 6.08 -4.12 19.83
CA HIS A 260 5.69 -2.72 19.61
C HIS A 260 4.17 -2.59 19.43
N LYS A 261 3.40 -2.99 20.44
CA LYS A 261 1.93 -3.11 20.41
C LYS A 261 1.20 -1.83 19.96
N ASN A 262 1.76 -0.66 20.29
CA ASN A 262 1.13 0.65 20.05
C ASN A 262 1.68 1.33 18.78
N LYS A 263 2.58 0.70 18.02
CA LYS A 263 3.13 1.25 16.79
C LYS A 263 2.29 0.82 15.59
N LEU A 264 2.19 1.68 14.60
CA LEU A 264 1.59 1.34 13.31
C LEU A 264 2.48 0.35 12.56
N LEU A 265 1.87 -0.58 11.84
CA LEU A 265 2.49 -1.41 10.82
C LEU A 265 1.73 -1.15 9.53
N LEU A 266 2.32 -0.44 8.60
CA LEU A 266 1.69 -0.07 7.34
C LEU A 266 2.48 -0.67 6.19
N GLN A 267 1.83 -1.49 5.36
CA GLN A 267 2.41 -1.88 4.08
C GLN A 267 2.33 -0.67 3.15
N THR A 268 3.47 -0.19 2.72
CA THR A 268 3.60 1.06 1.97
C THR A 268 3.88 0.85 0.50
N GLU A 269 4.19 -0.39 0.12
CA GLU A 269 4.43 -0.75 -1.28
C GLU A 269 4.16 -2.23 -1.54
N ALA A 270 3.45 -2.49 -2.64
CA ALA A 270 3.20 -3.83 -3.18
C ALA A 270 2.87 -3.76 -4.66
N CYS A 271 3.52 -4.56 -5.50
CA CYS A 271 3.12 -4.81 -6.88
C CYS A 271 3.63 -6.18 -7.35
N VAL A 272 3.08 -6.69 -8.44
CA VAL A 272 3.63 -7.88 -9.09
C VAL A 272 4.69 -7.46 -10.09
N GLU A 273 5.95 -7.79 -9.82
CA GLU A 273 7.07 -7.47 -10.69
C GLU A 273 7.02 -8.34 -11.96
N LEU A 274 7.08 -7.70 -13.12
CA LEU A 274 6.97 -8.39 -14.40
C LEU A 274 8.29 -9.02 -14.86
N LEU A 275 9.43 -8.47 -14.44
CA LEU A 275 10.76 -9.00 -14.77
C LEU A 275 11.06 -10.36 -14.15
N LEU A 276 10.43 -10.69 -13.02
CA LEU A 276 10.59 -12.00 -12.36
C LEU A 276 9.78 -13.12 -13.05
N LEU A 277 9.05 -12.78 -14.07
CA LEU A 277 8.19 -13.72 -14.78
C LEU A 277 8.88 -14.12 -16.08
N ASP A 278 9.36 -15.36 -16.15
CA ASP A 278 9.94 -16.00 -17.33
C ASP A 278 8.85 -16.15 -18.43
N LYS A 279 8.61 -15.09 -19.30
CA LYS A 279 7.38 -15.06 -20.08
C LYS A 279 7.32 -14.37 -21.42
N LYS A 280 6.38 -14.91 -22.23
CA LYS A 280 5.87 -14.31 -23.46
C LYS A 280 4.99 -13.10 -23.12
N GLU A 281 5.17 -11.97 -23.82
CA GLU A 281 4.50 -10.67 -23.58
C GLU A 281 2.96 -10.76 -23.45
N ASP A 282 2.31 -11.72 -24.14
CA ASP A 282 0.84 -11.87 -24.14
C ASP A 282 0.24 -12.43 -22.83
N GLU A 283 1.08 -12.85 -21.86
CA GLU A 283 0.62 -13.51 -20.63
C GLU A 283 0.73 -12.62 -19.38
N LEU A 284 1.12 -11.36 -19.53
CA LEU A 284 1.44 -10.48 -18.39
C LEU A 284 0.22 -9.83 -17.75
N ILE A 285 -0.87 -9.64 -18.49
CA ILE A 285 -2.09 -8.96 -18.04
C ILE A 285 -3.19 -10.00 -17.80
N GLY A 286 -3.98 -9.79 -16.72
CA GLY A 286 -5.18 -10.58 -16.47
C GLY A 286 -4.94 -11.92 -15.77
N ARG A 287 -3.79 -12.14 -15.15
CA ARG A 287 -3.47 -13.41 -14.48
C ARG A 287 -4.20 -13.55 -13.15
N TYR A 288 -4.84 -14.70 -12.96
CA TYR A 288 -5.51 -15.01 -11.70
C TYR A 288 -4.52 -15.19 -10.52
N THR A 289 -3.27 -15.55 -10.80
CA THR A 289 -2.21 -15.65 -9.78
C THR A 289 -1.93 -14.31 -9.08
N SER A 290 -2.13 -13.18 -9.77
CA SER A 290 -2.05 -11.85 -9.14
C SER A 290 -3.16 -11.64 -8.12
N PHE A 291 -4.40 -12.09 -8.42
CA PHE A 291 -5.49 -12.11 -7.44
C PHE A 291 -5.12 -12.91 -6.20
N GLU A 292 -4.63 -14.15 -6.41
CA GLU A 292 -4.27 -15.04 -5.30
C GLU A 292 -3.14 -14.44 -4.45
N ARG A 293 -2.09 -13.86 -5.08
CA ARG A 293 -0.97 -13.23 -4.36
C ARG A 293 -1.45 -12.06 -3.51
N TYR A 294 -2.16 -11.10 -4.11
CA TYR A 294 -2.68 -9.93 -3.39
C TYR A 294 -3.58 -10.33 -2.22
N TYR A 295 -4.55 -11.21 -2.47
CA TYR A 295 -5.48 -11.61 -1.43
C TYR A 295 -4.78 -12.33 -0.28
N GLN A 296 -3.94 -13.33 -0.57
CA GLN A 296 -3.28 -14.15 0.44
C GLN A 296 -2.27 -13.34 1.25
N ASP A 297 -1.47 -12.49 0.59
CA ASP A 297 -0.46 -11.67 1.25
C ASP A 297 -1.10 -10.70 2.25
N HIS A 298 -2.06 -9.90 1.78
CA HIS A 298 -2.71 -8.89 2.62
C HIS A 298 -3.54 -9.50 3.76
N VAL A 299 -4.24 -10.60 3.53
CA VAL A 299 -4.98 -11.28 4.62
C VAL A 299 -4.02 -11.82 5.67
N LYS A 300 -2.90 -12.43 5.29
CA LYS A 300 -1.88 -12.87 6.24
C LYS A 300 -1.28 -11.70 7.02
N ASP A 301 -0.99 -10.58 6.37
CA ASP A 301 -0.48 -9.38 7.04
C ASP A 301 -1.47 -8.81 8.05
N LEU A 302 -2.77 -8.80 7.73
CA LEU A 302 -3.82 -8.42 8.68
C LEU A 302 -3.83 -9.33 9.92
N LEU A 303 -3.73 -10.65 9.72
CA LEU A 303 -3.63 -11.64 10.81
C LEU A 303 -2.45 -11.33 11.73
N TYR A 304 -1.34 -10.84 11.18
CA TYR A 304 -0.11 -10.54 11.90
C TYR A 304 0.05 -9.08 12.33
N GLY A 305 -1.00 -8.26 12.16
CA GLY A 305 -1.08 -6.96 12.79
C GLY A 305 -0.90 -5.75 11.88
N SER A 306 -0.95 -5.90 10.56
CA SER A 306 -0.97 -4.76 9.64
C SER A 306 -2.16 -3.84 9.92
N ASN A 307 -1.95 -2.53 9.83
CA ASN A 307 -2.99 -1.53 9.98
C ASN A 307 -3.62 -1.09 8.64
N GLY A 308 -2.97 -1.36 7.51
CA GLY A 308 -3.44 -0.94 6.19
C GLY A 308 -2.42 -1.23 5.11
N PHE A 309 -2.78 -0.86 3.88
CA PHE A 309 -2.00 -1.19 2.70
C PHE A 309 -2.02 -0.06 1.68
N ILE A 310 -0.86 0.24 1.09
CA ILE A 310 -0.69 1.13 -0.06
C ILE A 310 -0.06 0.32 -1.18
N ASP A 311 -0.79 0.21 -2.29
CA ASP A 311 -0.33 -0.47 -3.49
C ASP A 311 0.68 0.38 -4.26
N TRP A 312 1.55 -0.26 -5.08
CA TRP A 312 2.52 0.47 -5.91
C TRP A 312 1.95 0.69 -7.31
N ASN A 313 1.84 1.96 -7.71
CA ASN A 313 1.26 2.45 -8.96
C ASN A 313 -0.24 2.13 -9.16
N ILE A 314 -1.07 3.14 -9.14
CA ILE A 314 -2.51 2.97 -9.42
C ILE A 314 -2.82 2.73 -10.89
N LEU A 315 -1.94 3.15 -11.81
CA LEU A 315 -2.15 3.03 -13.26
C LEU A 315 -0.81 2.94 -13.99
N LEU A 316 -0.63 1.88 -14.75
CA LEU A 316 0.50 1.70 -15.67
C LEU A 316 0.00 1.38 -17.08
N ASP A 317 0.88 1.47 -18.08
CA ASP A 317 0.57 1.02 -19.42
C ASP A 317 0.58 -0.53 -19.52
N ASP A 318 0.17 -1.07 -20.67
CA ASP A 318 0.08 -2.50 -20.91
C ASP A 318 1.44 -3.24 -20.93
N LYS A 319 2.55 -2.52 -20.77
CA LYS A 319 3.89 -3.07 -20.58
C LYS A 319 4.37 -3.01 -19.12
N GLY A 320 3.64 -2.30 -18.27
CA GLY A 320 4.00 -2.11 -16.86
C GLY A 320 4.85 -0.86 -16.58
N GLY A 321 4.73 0.17 -17.42
CA GLY A 321 5.45 1.44 -17.32
C GLY A 321 4.56 2.67 -17.55
N PRO A 322 5.16 3.80 -17.95
CA PRO A 322 6.59 4.01 -18.24
C PRO A 322 7.47 4.12 -17.00
N ASN A 323 8.77 3.90 -17.17
CA ASN A 323 9.81 4.23 -16.21
C ASN A 323 11.15 4.40 -16.92
N HIS A 324 12.15 4.99 -16.24
CA HIS A 324 13.45 5.30 -16.88
C HIS A 324 14.50 4.17 -16.75
N VAL A 325 14.18 3.09 -16.02
CA VAL A 325 15.18 2.03 -15.70
C VAL A 325 14.80 0.62 -16.15
N GLY A 326 13.63 0.46 -16.78
CA GLY A 326 13.15 -0.85 -17.23
C GLY A 326 12.62 -1.76 -16.12
N ASN A 327 12.25 -1.21 -14.96
CA ASN A 327 11.61 -1.92 -13.86
C ASN A 327 10.09 -1.93 -14.08
N TYR A 328 9.54 -3.01 -14.66
CA TYR A 328 8.13 -3.10 -15.03
C TYR A 328 7.31 -3.87 -14.00
N CYS A 329 6.08 -3.36 -13.73
CA CYS A 329 5.16 -3.95 -12.77
C CYS A 329 3.75 -4.10 -13.36
N GLU A 330 2.94 -5.01 -12.78
CA GLU A 330 1.49 -5.02 -12.96
C GLU A 330 0.86 -4.02 -11.99
N ALA A 331 0.03 -3.12 -12.49
CA ALA A 331 -0.88 -2.33 -11.66
C ALA A 331 -2.27 -3.00 -11.63
N PRO A 332 -3.09 -2.79 -10.57
CA PRO A 332 -4.47 -3.30 -10.53
C PRO A 332 -5.33 -2.83 -11.70
N ILE A 333 -5.04 -1.65 -12.23
CA ILE A 333 -5.63 -1.13 -13.47
C ILE A 333 -4.49 -0.73 -14.40
N MET A 334 -4.56 -1.18 -15.66
CA MET A 334 -3.57 -0.87 -16.68
C MET A 334 -4.24 -0.17 -17.87
N ARG A 335 -3.46 0.61 -18.64
CA ARG A 335 -3.90 1.37 -19.81
C ARG A 335 -3.38 0.75 -21.10
N LYS A 336 -4.23 0.65 -22.09
CA LYS A 336 -3.84 0.37 -23.50
C LYS A 336 -4.53 1.35 -24.44
N GLY A 337 -3.74 2.15 -25.17
CA GLY A 337 -4.30 3.27 -25.91
C GLY A 337 -4.93 4.28 -24.94
N ASN A 338 -6.19 4.65 -25.14
CA ASN A 338 -6.97 5.53 -24.27
C ASN A 338 -7.95 4.78 -23.34
N LYS A 339 -7.85 3.44 -23.26
CA LYS A 339 -8.74 2.57 -22.47
C LYS A 339 -8.02 1.98 -21.26
N ILE A 340 -8.80 1.63 -20.23
CA ILE A 340 -8.31 0.91 -19.06
C ILE A 340 -8.68 -0.57 -19.11
N PHE A 341 -7.86 -1.39 -18.47
CA PHE A 341 -8.07 -2.81 -18.20
C PHE A 341 -8.01 -3.06 -16.71
N ILE A 342 -8.97 -3.82 -16.20
CA ILE A 342 -9.05 -4.18 -14.78
C ILE A 342 -8.44 -5.56 -14.61
N ASN A 343 -7.31 -5.65 -13.89
CA ASN A 343 -6.64 -6.90 -13.58
C ASN A 343 -7.35 -7.66 -12.44
N PRO A 344 -7.15 -8.98 -12.34
CA PRO A 344 -7.67 -9.77 -11.23
C PRO A 344 -7.22 -9.25 -9.85
N SER A 345 -6.01 -8.70 -9.72
CA SER A 345 -5.49 -8.04 -8.51
C SER A 345 -6.42 -6.93 -7.98
N TYR A 346 -7.06 -6.16 -8.85
CA TYR A 346 -8.09 -5.18 -8.46
C TYR A 346 -9.23 -5.83 -7.66
N TYR A 347 -9.70 -7.00 -8.09
CA TYR A 347 -10.80 -7.68 -7.40
C TYR A 347 -10.38 -8.27 -6.06
N ALA A 348 -9.12 -8.68 -5.91
CA ALA A 348 -8.57 -9.04 -4.59
C ALA A 348 -8.61 -7.84 -3.64
N LEU A 349 -8.14 -6.68 -4.09
CA LEU A 349 -8.21 -5.42 -3.35
C LEU A 349 -9.67 -5.03 -3.06
N LYS A 350 -10.61 -5.29 -4.00
CA LYS A 350 -12.03 -5.02 -3.80
C LYS A 350 -12.67 -5.85 -2.70
N HIS A 351 -12.28 -7.12 -2.57
CA HIS A 351 -12.67 -7.95 -1.43
C HIS A 351 -12.13 -7.38 -0.12
N LEU A 352 -10.85 -7.01 -0.10
CA LEU A 352 -10.19 -6.42 1.07
C LEU A 352 -10.77 -5.06 1.45
N SER A 353 -11.16 -4.23 0.49
CA SER A 353 -11.67 -2.88 0.73
C SER A 353 -12.97 -2.83 1.55
N ARG A 354 -13.68 -3.93 1.67
CA ARG A 354 -14.88 -4.02 2.53
C ARG A 354 -14.50 -4.25 3.99
N VAL A 355 -13.39 -4.94 4.22
CA VAL A 355 -12.85 -5.26 5.56
C VAL A 355 -11.89 -4.16 6.02
N VAL A 356 -10.96 -3.74 5.16
CA VAL A 356 -9.90 -2.77 5.49
C VAL A 356 -10.38 -1.36 5.19
N LYS A 357 -11.14 -0.79 6.12
CA LYS A 357 -11.62 0.60 6.06
C LYS A 357 -11.06 1.43 7.20
N LYS A 358 -10.82 2.71 6.94
CA LYS A 358 -10.40 3.67 7.97
C LYS A 358 -11.31 3.61 9.20
N ASN A 359 -10.71 3.57 10.38
CA ASN A 359 -11.37 3.53 11.69
C ASN A 359 -12.11 2.22 12.03
N LYS A 360 -12.18 1.22 11.14
CA LYS A 360 -12.64 -0.10 11.55
C LYS A 360 -11.58 -0.78 12.42
N THR A 361 -12.04 -1.70 13.25
CA THR A 361 -11.15 -2.54 14.08
C THR A 361 -11.09 -3.93 13.48
N TYR A 362 -9.87 -4.45 13.26
CA TYR A 362 -9.68 -5.84 12.89
C TYR A 362 -10.20 -6.77 13.97
N MET A 363 -10.94 -7.82 13.57
CA MET A 363 -11.49 -8.84 14.45
C MET A 363 -10.79 -10.17 14.19
N GLU A 364 -10.18 -10.72 15.22
CA GLU A 364 -9.67 -12.08 15.17
C GLU A 364 -10.82 -13.10 15.17
N THR A 365 -10.71 -14.13 14.34
CA THR A 365 -11.65 -15.25 14.28
C THR A 365 -10.98 -16.56 14.73
N ASN A 366 -11.77 -17.63 14.87
CA ASN A 366 -11.20 -18.99 14.88
C ASN A 366 -10.56 -19.30 13.52
N GLU A 367 -9.60 -20.21 13.54
CA GLU A 367 -9.01 -20.77 12.33
C GLU A 367 -9.88 -21.90 11.79
N LEU A 368 -10.07 -21.92 10.47
CA LEU A 368 -10.65 -23.05 9.75
C LEU A 368 -9.59 -23.59 8.79
N GLN A 369 -9.45 -24.92 8.75
CA GLN A 369 -8.42 -25.55 7.92
C GLN A 369 -8.57 -25.13 6.45
N ASP A 370 -7.50 -24.62 5.85
CA ASP A 370 -7.43 -24.18 4.46
C ASP A 370 -8.50 -23.16 4.03
N ILE A 371 -9.08 -22.42 4.98
CA ILE A 371 -9.89 -21.22 4.74
C ILE A 371 -9.13 -20.01 5.28
N LEU A 372 -8.79 -19.10 4.40
CA LEU A 372 -8.12 -17.86 4.78
C LEU A 372 -9.17 -16.78 5.06
N ILE A 373 -9.15 -16.19 6.26
CA ILE A 373 -10.21 -15.32 6.76
C ILE A 373 -9.62 -14.00 7.23
N ALA A 374 -10.25 -12.88 6.87
CA ALA A 374 -10.04 -11.59 7.51
C ALA A 374 -11.38 -10.94 7.83
N SER A 375 -11.48 -10.27 8.98
CA SER A 375 -12.71 -9.63 9.39
C SER A 375 -12.47 -8.33 10.14
N SER A 376 -13.45 -7.45 10.13
CA SER A 376 -13.44 -6.19 10.85
C SER A 376 -14.82 -5.82 11.35
N VAL A 377 -14.83 -4.91 12.31
CA VAL A 377 -16.05 -4.33 12.88
C VAL A 377 -15.90 -2.81 12.92
N ASP A 378 -16.98 -2.08 12.64
CA ASP A 378 -17.04 -0.63 12.85
C ASP A 378 -17.44 -0.26 14.29
N GLU A 379 -17.54 1.03 14.57
CA GLU A 379 -17.94 1.55 15.87
C GLU A 379 -19.39 1.21 16.27
N PHE A 380 -20.26 0.90 15.29
CA PHE A 380 -21.66 0.50 15.49
C PHE A 380 -21.82 -1.02 15.64
N GLY A 381 -20.73 -1.77 15.57
CA GLY A 381 -20.74 -3.24 15.64
C GLY A 381 -21.04 -3.93 14.32
N LYS A 382 -21.17 -3.20 13.19
CA LYS A 382 -21.38 -3.80 11.88
C LYS A 382 -20.11 -4.52 11.40
N ILE A 383 -20.31 -5.74 10.95
CA ILE A 383 -19.21 -6.59 10.53
C ILE A 383 -18.95 -6.51 9.03
N ALA A 384 -17.70 -6.78 8.68
CA ALA A 384 -17.27 -7.16 7.33
C ALA A 384 -16.30 -8.32 7.44
N ILE A 385 -16.49 -9.33 6.60
CA ILE A 385 -15.67 -10.53 6.57
C ILE A 385 -15.37 -10.93 5.14
N THR A 386 -14.13 -11.31 4.87
CA THR A 386 -13.71 -11.91 3.60
C THR A 386 -13.07 -13.27 3.85
N MET A 387 -13.38 -14.25 2.99
CA MET A 387 -12.96 -15.64 3.14
C MET A 387 -12.56 -16.21 1.79
N SER A 388 -11.48 -16.99 1.74
CA SER A 388 -11.06 -17.72 0.54
C SER A 388 -10.91 -19.21 0.83
N ASN A 389 -11.54 -20.04 0.01
CA ASN A 389 -11.47 -21.51 0.13
C ASN A 389 -10.24 -22.03 -0.63
N ASN A 390 -9.20 -22.42 0.10
CA ASN A 390 -7.99 -23.05 -0.45
C ASN A 390 -8.08 -24.60 -0.47
N ARG A 391 -9.20 -25.19 -0.05
CA ARG A 391 -9.46 -26.63 -0.12
C ARG A 391 -9.67 -27.09 -1.57
N LYS A 392 -9.53 -28.37 -1.79
CA LYS A 392 -9.85 -29.01 -3.07
C LYS A 392 -11.35 -29.24 -3.26
N ASN A 393 -12.14 -29.17 -2.18
CA ASN A 393 -13.58 -29.42 -2.14
C ASN A 393 -14.33 -28.18 -1.72
N ASN A 394 -15.65 -28.18 -1.96
CA ASN A 394 -16.54 -27.17 -1.44
C ASN A 394 -16.45 -27.09 0.10
N ALA A 395 -16.59 -25.87 0.63
CA ALA A 395 -16.74 -25.61 2.05
C ALA A 395 -18.08 -24.90 2.30
N ILE A 396 -18.80 -25.30 3.32
CA ILE A 396 -19.98 -24.56 3.80
C ILE A 396 -19.55 -23.87 5.08
N ILE A 397 -19.72 -22.56 5.12
CA ILE A 397 -19.27 -21.71 6.23
C ILE A 397 -20.48 -20.99 6.81
N THR A 398 -20.61 -21.02 8.14
CA THR A 398 -21.63 -20.30 8.92
C THR A 398 -20.96 -19.06 9.55
N ILE A 399 -21.51 -17.89 9.29
CA ILE A 399 -21.10 -16.64 9.96
C ILE A 399 -22.08 -16.42 11.12
N ASN A 400 -21.70 -16.84 12.33
CA ASN A 400 -22.58 -16.91 13.48
C ASN A 400 -23.20 -15.55 13.85
N GLU A 401 -22.42 -14.47 13.75
CA GLU A 401 -22.82 -13.13 14.14
C GLU A 401 -24.03 -12.58 13.34
N ILE A 402 -24.20 -13.07 12.11
CA ILE A 402 -25.32 -12.67 11.24
C ILE A 402 -26.26 -13.83 10.90
N GLY A 403 -25.97 -15.06 11.36
CA GLY A 403 -26.78 -16.24 11.14
C GLY A 403 -26.94 -16.65 9.67
N LEU A 404 -25.92 -16.44 8.84
CA LEU A 404 -25.94 -16.76 7.42
C LEU A 404 -24.87 -17.79 7.03
N ASN A 405 -25.27 -18.66 6.11
CA ASN A 405 -24.41 -19.74 5.60
C ASN A 405 -24.08 -19.51 4.13
N TYR A 406 -22.85 -19.82 3.76
CA TYR A 406 -22.37 -19.67 2.40
C TYR A 406 -21.63 -20.91 1.91
N LEU A 407 -21.91 -21.34 0.70
CA LEU A 407 -21.16 -22.37 0.00
C LEU A 407 -19.99 -21.67 -0.74
N LEU A 408 -18.75 -22.08 -0.44
CA LEU A 408 -17.53 -21.65 -1.13
C LEU A 408 -17.00 -22.81 -1.97
N GLU A 409 -16.93 -22.62 -3.28
CA GLU A 409 -16.24 -23.53 -4.18
C GLU A 409 -14.72 -23.50 -3.98
N PRO A 410 -13.96 -24.51 -4.45
CA PRO A 410 -12.49 -24.45 -4.46
C PRO A 410 -11.98 -23.18 -5.16
N LYS A 411 -11.02 -22.50 -4.52
CA LYS A 411 -10.43 -21.24 -5.03
C LYS A 411 -11.43 -20.08 -5.16
N GLU A 412 -12.59 -20.16 -4.56
CA GLU A 412 -13.53 -19.06 -4.48
C GLU A 412 -13.23 -18.17 -3.27
N THR A 413 -13.25 -16.86 -3.49
CA THR A 413 -13.20 -15.85 -2.45
C THR A 413 -14.54 -15.16 -2.35
N ILE A 414 -15.08 -15.03 -1.12
CA ILE A 414 -16.33 -14.32 -0.83
C ILE A 414 -16.07 -13.20 0.17
N THR A 415 -16.77 -12.08 0.01
CA THR A 415 -16.83 -11.03 1.04
C THR A 415 -18.28 -10.75 1.38
N VAL A 416 -18.57 -10.72 2.68
CA VAL A 416 -19.88 -10.43 3.26
C VAL A 416 -19.74 -9.24 4.19
N TRP A 417 -20.66 -8.27 4.07
CA TRP A 417 -20.63 -7.08 4.94
C TRP A 417 -22.03 -6.51 5.17
N GLU A 418 -22.19 -5.84 6.29
CA GLU A 418 -23.36 -5.04 6.60
C GLU A 418 -23.20 -3.63 6.03
N GLU A 419 -24.15 -3.24 5.17
CA GLU A 419 -24.19 -1.89 4.59
C GLU A 419 -24.92 -0.93 5.53
N ASN A 420 -24.54 0.36 5.48
CA ASN A 420 -25.19 1.45 6.24
C ASN A 420 -26.59 1.74 5.75
#